data_8f62fdeaa2cf7e8e1ec70225da40d544
#
_entry.id   8f62fdeaa2cf7e8e1ec70225da40d544
#
_cell.length_a   1.000
_cell.length_b   1.000
_cell.length_c   1.000
_cell.angle_alpha   90.00
_cell.angle_beta   90.00
_cell.angle_gamma   90.00
#
_symmetry.space_group_name_H-M   'P 1'
#
loop_
_entity.id
_entity.type
_entity.pdbx_description
1 polymer ?
#
loop_
_entity_poly.entity_id
_entity_poly.type
_entity_poly.pdbx_seq_one_letter_code
_entity_poly.pdbx_strand_id
1 'polypeptide(L)'
;MSYKIIFDTERMKHKHTGLYFFCKHLGLSLLKNQTTDAKLSFYYPDSIKKDFGDQVNYIKQKSLHKFWMPRFNNVDLWHSTYQLSSYFPSKGTKTKVLSTIHDLNFLKEGKSVQKEKYYLKKLQDNLDRADCIVAISKYVKNDLEQHCDLRGKPIHIVYNGNNIETEIVNQYHSAENNQHIRKQLLFTIGTVNHKKNFHVLPYLLVGNDLELVISGVVNEIGYDKYILSIAKELGVLDRVVITGPITEEEKYQYLSNCAMFVFPSIAEGFGLPVIEAMSFGKKVLLSTNTCLPEIGGEEAFFLDSTEKDYMINFGKFHIMNLINSTDRSSHIKKWAGQFSWDMAAKQYWNLYEEVLK
;
A
#
# COMPACT_ATOMS: atom_id res chain seq x y z
N MET A 1 -27.98 -10.99 -19.72
CA MET A 1 -28.24 -9.67 -19.09
C MET A 1 -26.91 -9.09 -18.66
N SER A 2 -26.67 -7.80 -18.86
CA SER A 2 -25.41 -7.18 -18.46
C SER A 2 -25.48 -6.76 -16.98
N TYR A 3 -24.54 -7.20 -16.17
CA TYR A 3 -24.42 -6.82 -14.76
C TYR A 3 -23.99 -5.37 -14.60
N LYS A 4 -24.59 -4.64 -13.68
CA LYS A 4 -24.22 -3.26 -13.33
C LYS A 4 -23.45 -3.23 -12.01
N ILE A 5 -22.19 -2.86 -12.09
CA ILE A 5 -21.27 -2.85 -10.95
C ILE A 5 -20.87 -1.41 -10.64
N ILE A 6 -20.93 -1.02 -9.38
CA ILE A 6 -20.38 0.24 -8.88
C ILE A 6 -19.10 -0.05 -8.10
N PHE A 7 -18.01 0.57 -8.55
CA PHE A 7 -16.72 0.57 -7.87
C PHE A 7 -16.57 1.88 -7.09
N ASP A 8 -16.43 1.79 -5.76
CA ASP A 8 -16.32 2.94 -4.87
C ASP A 8 -14.90 3.52 -4.91
N THR A 9 -14.74 4.74 -5.39
CA THR A 9 -13.47 5.48 -5.43
C THR A 9 -13.43 6.66 -4.47
N GLU A 10 -14.28 6.67 -3.44
CA GLU A 10 -14.37 7.77 -2.47
C GLU A 10 -13.02 8.13 -1.85
N ARG A 11 -12.15 7.13 -1.64
CA ARG A 11 -10.83 7.32 -1.04
C ARG A 11 -9.84 8.05 -1.94
N MET A 12 -10.09 8.19 -3.22
CA MET A 12 -9.25 8.97 -4.14
C MET A 12 -9.23 10.48 -3.83
N LYS A 13 -10.12 10.98 -2.98
CA LYS A 13 -10.02 12.36 -2.46
C LYS A 13 -8.74 12.62 -1.65
N HIS A 14 -8.08 11.57 -1.15
CA HIS A 14 -6.82 11.66 -0.41
C HIS A 14 -5.66 11.25 -1.31
N LYS A 15 -5.19 12.17 -2.14
CA LYS A 15 -4.04 11.97 -3.02
C LYS A 15 -2.80 11.54 -2.22
N HIS A 16 -1.90 10.81 -2.85
CA HIS A 16 -0.65 10.32 -2.25
C HIS A 16 -0.82 9.31 -1.10
N THR A 17 -1.99 8.66 -1.00
CA THR A 17 -2.22 7.56 -0.06
C THR A 17 -2.28 6.21 -0.80
N GLY A 18 -1.95 5.10 -0.11
CA GLY A 18 -2.07 3.75 -0.67
C GLY A 18 -3.49 3.46 -1.20
N LEU A 19 -4.54 3.98 -0.53
CA LEU A 19 -5.93 3.84 -0.96
C LEU A 19 -6.24 4.60 -2.27
N TYR A 20 -5.60 5.75 -2.50
CA TYR A 20 -5.70 6.45 -3.77
C TYR A 20 -5.15 5.58 -4.90
N PHE A 21 -3.93 5.07 -4.73
CA PHE A 21 -3.28 4.24 -5.74
C PHE A 21 -4.03 2.92 -5.96
N PHE A 22 -4.51 2.28 -4.90
CA PHE A 22 -5.37 1.09 -5.02
C PHE A 22 -6.60 1.35 -5.89
N CYS A 23 -7.38 2.38 -5.57
CA CYS A 23 -8.60 2.70 -6.34
C CYS A 23 -8.26 3.03 -7.80
N LYS A 24 -7.19 3.81 -8.03
CA LYS A 24 -6.77 4.21 -9.38
C LYS A 24 -6.33 3.01 -10.22
N HIS A 25 -5.34 2.27 -9.75
CA HIS A 25 -4.74 1.21 -10.56
C HIS A 25 -5.66 -0.01 -10.71
N LEU A 26 -6.34 -0.42 -9.64
CA LEU A 26 -7.34 -1.49 -9.76
C LEU A 26 -8.49 -1.05 -10.67
N GLY A 27 -9.00 0.18 -10.53
CA GLY A 27 -10.08 0.69 -11.37
C GLY A 27 -9.72 0.72 -12.84
N LEU A 28 -8.51 1.17 -13.21
CA LEU A 28 -8.00 1.15 -14.58
C LEU A 28 -7.86 -0.29 -15.10
N SER A 29 -7.32 -1.20 -14.28
CA SER A 29 -7.16 -2.60 -14.68
C SER A 29 -8.49 -3.35 -14.76
N LEU A 30 -9.49 -3.01 -13.95
CA LEU A 30 -10.86 -3.53 -14.08
C LEU A 30 -11.47 -3.09 -15.41
N LEU A 31 -11.28 -1.83 -15.84
CA LEU A 31 -11.76 -1.36 -17.14
C LEU A 31 -11.07 -2.09 -18.30
N LYS A 32 -9.74 -2.22 -18.23
CA LYS A 32 -8.95 -2.91 -19.26
C LYS A 32 -9.35 -4.38 -19.43
N ASN A 33 -9.70 -5.04 -18.33
CA ASN A 33 -10.09 -6.45 -18.30
C ASN A 33 -11.63 -6.64 -18.23
N GLN A 34 -12.43 -5.60 -18.52
CA GLN A 34 -13.88 -5.66 -18.44
C GLN A 34 -14.45 -6.68 -19.43
N THR A 35 -15.35 -7.54 -18.94
CA THR A 35 -16.10 -8.48 -19.79
C THR A 35 -17.26 -7.79 -20.49
N THR A 36 -17.72 -8.33 -21.61
CA THR A 36 -18.84 -7.78 -22.38
C THR A 36 -20.16 -7.78 -21.62
N ASP A 37 -20.28 -8.66 -20.63
CA ASP A 37 -21.50 -8.87 -19.84
C ASP A 37 -21.57 -8.03 -18.55
N ALA A 38 -20.66 -7.09 -18.37
CA ALA A 38 -20.63 -6.22 -17.21
C ALA A 38 -20.48 -4.75 -17.59
N LYS A 39 -21.15 -3.86 -16.85
CA LYS A 39 -21.01 -2.41 -16.96
C LYS A 39 -20.48 -1.85 -15.65
N LEU A 40 -19.23 -1.40 -15.68
CA LEU A 40 -18.59 -0.77 -14.55
C LEU A 40 -18.91 0.73 -14.48
N SER A 41 -19.24 1.21 -13.28
CA SER A 41 -19.44 2.62 -12.98
C SER A 41 -18.62 3.00 -11.77
N PHE A 42 -18.13 4.23 -11.69
CA PHE A 42 -17.31 4.71 -10.59
C PHE A 42 -18.11 5.68 -9.70
N TYR A 43 -18.20 5.34 -8.41
CA TYR A 43 -18.71 6.23 -7.40
C TYR A 43 -17.55 7.10 -6.88
N TYR A 44 -17.51 8.38 -7.26
CA TYR A 44 -16.32 9.20 -7.10
C TYR A 44 -16.60 10.52 -6.36
N PRO A 45 -15.62 11.06 -5.60
CA PRO A 45 -15.71 12.35 -4.96
C PRO A 45 -15.58 13.48 -5.99
N ASP A 46 -16.39 14.52 -5.83
CA ASP A 46 -16.46 15.68 -6.74
C ASP A 46 -15.13 16.48 -6.82
N SER A 47 -14.24 16.26 -5.87
CA SER A 47 -12.98 16.98 -5.74
C SER A 47 -11.84 16.45 -6.62
N ILE A 48 -12.04 15.36 -7.34
CA ILE A 48 -11.02 14.76 -8.20
C ILE A 48 -11.40 14.83 -9.68
N LYS A 49 -10.37 14.79 -10.55
CA LYS A 49 -10.56 14.63 -11.98
C LYS A 49 -11.12 13.24 -12.28
N LYS A 50 -11.73 13.09 -13.47
CA LYS A 50 -12.19 11.80 -13.98
C LYS A 50 -11.01 10.95 -14.46
N ASP A 51 -10.30 10.33 -13.54
CA ASP A 51 -9.05 9.61 -13.80
C ASP A 51 -9.21 8.32 -14.62
N PHE A 52 -10.46 7.90 -14.92
CA PHE A 52 -10.78 6.67 -15.65
C PHE A 52 -11.23 6.91 -17.09
N GLY A 53 -11.11 8.15 -17.59
CA GLY A 53 -11.49 8.56 -18.95
C GLY A 53 -12.96 9.00 -19.07
N ASP A 54 -13.30 9.59 -20.24
CA ASP A 54 -14.63 10.21 -20.47
C ASP A 54 -15.71 9.20 -20.89
N GLN A 55 -15.32 7.98 -21.30
CA GLN A 55 -16.25 6.93 -21.74
C GLN A 55 -16.87 6.14 -20.58
N VAL A 56 -16.51 6.48 -19.34
CA VAL A 56 -16.91 5.76 -18.15
C VAL A 56 -18.09 6.48 -17.46
N ASN A 57 -19.01 5.70 -16.90
CA ASN A 57 -20.10 6.26 -16.11
C ASN A 57 -19.61 6.64 -14.70
N TYR A 58 -19.76 7.92 -14.36
CA TYR A 58 -19.40 8.48 -13.07
C TYR A 58 -20.63 8.82 -12.24
N ILE A 59 -20.69 8.31 -11.02
CA ILE A 59 -21.74 8.61 -10.05
C ILE A 59 -21.15 9.52 -8.99
N LYS A 60 -21.63 10.77 -8.93
CA LYS A 60 -21.12 11.78 -8.02
C LYS A 60 -21.44 11.43 -6.57
N GLN A 61 -20.39 11.34 -5.74
CA GLN A 61 -20.52 11.20 -4.30
C GLN A 61 -21.00 12.52 -3.67
N LYS A 62 -21.92 12.40 -2.70
CA LYS A 62 -22.38 13.52 -1.86
C LYS A 62 -22.21 13.15 -0.39
N SER A 63 -21.88 14.12 0.46
CA SER A 63 -21.73 13.87 1.90
C SER A 63 -22.99 13.33 2.57
N LEU A 64 -24.18 13.70 2.05
CA LEU A 64 -25.47 13.18 2.51
C LEU A 64 -25.60 11.66 2.32
N HIS A 65 -24.92 11.08 1.35
CA HIS A 65 -24.98 9.64 1.06
C HIS A 65 -24.46 8.77 2.23
N LYS A 66 -23.75 9.35 3.20
CA LYS A 66 -23.37 8.66 4.45
C LYS A 66 -24.59 8.28 5.30
N PHE A 67 -25.65 9.08 5.24
CA PHE A 67 -26.86 8.92 6.04
C PHE A 67 -28.01 8.36 5.20
N TRP A 68 -28.08 8.78 3.94
CA TRP A 68 -29.10 8.36 3.00
C TRP A 68 -28.47 8.12 1.64
N MET A 69 -28.21 6.86 1.32
CA MET A 69 -27.71 6.44 0.01
C MET A 69 -28.89 6.33 -0.95
N PRO A 70 -28.87 7.03 -2.10
CA PRO A 70 -29.93 6.89 -3.10
C PRO A 70 -30.01 5.44 -3.59
N ARG A 71 -31.22 5.00 -3.91
CA ARG A 71 -31.41 3.71 -4.59
C ARG A 71 -30.99 3.88 -6.05
N PHE A 72 -29.86 3.31 -6.39
CA PHE A 72 -29.44 3.22 -7.78
C PHE A 72 -30.23 2.10 -8.46
N ASN A 73 -31.04 2.45 -9.47
CA ASN A 73 -31.88 1.48 -10.14
C ASN A 73 -31.01 0.43 -10.87
N ASN A 74 -31.29 -0.84 -10.59
CA ASN A 74 -30.66 -1.99 -11.23
C ASN A 74 -29.12 -2.03 -11.08
N VAL A 75 -28.60 -1.78 -9.87
CA VAL A 75 -27.21 -2.06 -9.52
C VAL A 75 -27.17 -3.45 -8.89
N ASP A 76 -26.40 -4.34 -9.51
CA ASP A 76 -26.30 -5.71 -9.08
C ASP A 76 -25.24 -5.88 -8.00
N LEU A 77 -24.09 -5.15 -8.11
CA LEU A 77 -22.98 -5.23 -7.17
C LEU A 77 -22.39 -3.86 -6.84
N TRP A 78 -22.09 -3.66 -5.57
CA TRP A 78 -21.30 -2.54 -5.03
C TRP A 78 -19.98 -3.06 -4.49
N HIS A 79 -18.86 -2.59 -5.06
CA HIS A 79 -17.53 -2.88 -4.53
C HIS A 79 -17.11 -1.74 -3.58
N SER A 80 -17.15 -2.00 -2.28
CA SER A 80 -16.60 -1.11 -1.25
C SER A 80 -15.09 -1.30 -1.15
N THR A 81 -14.32 -0.26 -1.46
CA THR A 81 -12.85 -0.30 -1.50
C THR A 81 -12.18 0.09 -0.19
N TYR A 82 -12.94 0.26 0.89
CA TYR A 82 -12.39 0.68 2.18
C TYR A 82 -13.17 0.09 3.36
N GLN A 83 -12.48 -0.60 4.24
CA GLN A 83 -13.05 -1.33 5.38
C GLN A 83 -13.91 -0.47 6.32
N LEU A 84 -13.60 0.81 6.48
CA LEU A 84 -14.35 1.74 7.33
C LEU A 84 -15.20 2.72 6.52
N SER A 85 -15.59 2.35 5.28
CA SER A 85 -16.45 3.18 4.45
C SER A 85 -17.77 3.49 5.18
N SER A 86 -18.30 4.68 4.92
CA SER A 86 -19.66 5.06 5.33
C SER A 86 -20.63 5.06 4.15
N TYR A 87 -20.17 4.62 2.98
CA TYR A 87 -20.93 4.62 1.74
C TYR A 87 -21.22 3.18 1.33
N PHE A 88 -22.47 2.79 1.50
CA PHE A 88 -22.97 1.46 1.15
C PHE A 88 -24.36 1.58 0.54
N PRO A 89 -24.81 0.64 -0.28
CA PRO A 89 -26.19 0.57 -0.76
C PRO A 89 -27.17 0.62 0.42
N SER A 90 -28.36 1.12 0.23
CA SER A 90 -29.39 1.13 1.28
C SER A 90 -29.69 -0.30 1.74
N LYS A 91 -29.95 -0.48 3.05
CA LYS A 91 -30.37 -1.79 3.59
C LYS A 91 -31.66 -2.25 2.90
N GLY A 92 -31.75 -3.56 2.65
CA GLY A 92 -32.92 -4.16 1.99
C GLY A 92 -32.98 -4.00 0.47
N THR A 93 -31.91 -3.48 -0.17
CA THR A 93 -31.76 -3.59 -1.63
C THR A 93 -31.24 -4.98 -2.01
N LYS A 94 -31.48 -5.37 -3.27
CA LYS A 94 -30.93 -6.62 -3.84
C LYS A 94 -29.46 -6.50 -4.24
N THR A 95 -28.88 -5.30 -4.15
CA THR A 95 -27.49 -5.03 -4.53
C THR A 95 -26.55 -5.81 -3.63
N LYS A 96 -25.75 -6.68 -4.22
CA LYS A 96 -24.69 -7.42 -3.53
C LYS A 96 -23.55 -6.49 -3.16
N VAL A 97 -22.80 -6.84 -2.12
CA VAL A 97 -21.68 -6.04 -1.63
C VAL A 97 -20.42 -6.90 -1.57
N LEU A 98 -19.38 -6.49 -2.30
CA LEU A 98 -18.02 -6.96 -2.12
C LEU A 98 -17.24 -5.91 -1.34
N SER A 99 -16.56 -6.29 -0.26
CA SER A 99 -15.76 -5.38 0.56
C SER A 99 -14.28 -5.77 0.53
N THR A 100 -13.42 -4.83 0.11
CA THR A 100 -11.97 -4.98 0.22
C THR A 100 -11.47 -4.38 1.52
N ILE A 101 -10.71 -5.18 2.26
CA ILE A 101 -10.13 -4.85 3.56
C ILE A 101 -8.62 -4.68 3.38
N HIS A 102 -8.12 -3.49 3.73
CA HIS A 102 -6.72 -3.14 3.57
C HIS A 102 -5.87 -3.43 4.80
N ASP A 103 -6.40 -3.22 5.97
CA ASP A 103 -5.71 -3.43 7.23
C ASP A 103 -6.64 -3.28 8.44
N LEU A 104 -6.14 -3.69 9.59
CA LEU A 104 -6.65 -3.39 10.91
C LEU A 104 -5.59 -2.60 11.72
N ASN A 105 -4.78 -1.77 11.04
CA ASN A 105 -3.66 -1.05 11.65
C ASN A 105 -4.06 -0.15 12.82
N PHE A 106 -5.33 0.27 12.89
CA PHE A 106 -5.83 1.03 14.04
C PHE A 106 -5.69 0.27 15.37
N LEU A 107 -5.53 -1.05 15.36
CA LEU A 107 -5.21 -1.87 16.55
C LEU A 107 -3.73 -1.81 16.96
N LYS A 108 -2.85 -1.31 16.08
CA LYS A 108 -1.39 -1.31 16.26
C LYS A 108 -0.79 0.11 16.31
N GLU A 109 -1.66 1.12 16.19
CA GLU A 109 -1.26 2.54 16.14
C GLU A 109 -1.31 3.22 17.53
N GLY A 110 -1.43 2.47 18.62
CA GLY A 110 -1.49 3.01 19.98
C GLY A 110 -2.70 3.92 20.24
N LYS A 111 -3.81 3.65 19.59
CA LYS A 111 -5.06 4.39 19.80
C LYS A 111 -5.68 4.05 21.17
N SER A 112 -6.53 4.92 21.69
CA SER A 112 -7.27 4.61 22.91
C SER A 112 -8.21 3.42 22.69
N VAL A 113 -8.44 2.63 23.74
CA VAL A 113 -9.34 1.45 23.74
C VAL A 113 -10.74 1.80 23.19
N GLN A 114 -11.25 3.01 23.50
CA GLN A 114 -12.53 3.47 22.99
C GLN A 114 -12.53 3.65 21.46
N LYS A 115 -11.44 4.21 20.92
CA LYS A 115 -11.28 4.36 19.45
C LYS A 115 -11.13 3.02 18.75
N GLU A 116 -10.36 2.10 19.32
CA GLU A 116 -10.22 0.75 18.77
C GLU A 116 -11.56 0.01 18.73
N LYS A 117 -12.31 0.01 19.84
CA LYS A 117 -13.68 -0.55 19.89
C LYS A 117 -14.62 0.09 18.89
N TYR A 118 -14.55 1.41 18.71
CA TYR A 118 -15.36 2.12 17.73
C TYR A 118 -15.03 1.66 16.29
N TYR A 119 -13.73 1.55 15.94
CA TYR A 119 -13.34 1.11 14.60
C TYR A 119 -13.65 -0.36 14.37
N LEU A 120 -13.43 -1.24 15.36
CA LEU A 120 -13.81 -2.65 15.27
C LEU A 120 -15.31 -2.82 15.06
N LYS A 121 -16.13 -2.09 15.83
CA LYS A 121 -17.59 -2.11 15.63
C LYS A 121 -17.97 -1.66 14.22
N LYS A 122 -17.40 -0.55 13.74
CA LYS A 122 -17.68 -0.04 12.40
C LYS A 122 -17.25 -1.01 11.30
N LEU A 123 -16.10 -1.67 11.48
CA LEU A 123 -15.63 -2.74 10.58
C LEU A 123 -16.63 -3.90 10.59
N GLN A 124 -17.03 -4.37 11.77
CA GLN A 124 -18.00 -5.47 11.91
C GLN A 124 -19.34 -5.11 11.24
N ASP A 125 -19.86 -3.91 11.48
CA ASP A 125 -21.10 -3.44 10.84
C ASP A 125 -21.01 -3.45 9.30
N ASN A 126 -19.81 -3.21 8.73
CA ASN A 126 -19.56 -3.26 7.30
C ASN A 126 -19.40 -4.71 6.80
N LEU A 127 -18.69 -5.57 7.54
CA LEU A 127 -18.54 -6.99 7.22
C LEU A 127 -19.88 -7.73 7.26
N ASP A 128 -20.77 -7.37 8.19
CA ASP A 128 -22.13 -7.93 8.28
C ASP A 128 -22.94 -7.66 7.00
N ARG A 129 -22.65 -6.58 6.31
CA ARG A 129 -23.32 -6.16 5.06
C ARG A 129 -22.67 -6.73 3.81
N ALA A 130 -21.43 -7.19 3.89
CA ALA A 130 -20.71 -7.75 2.75
C ALA A 130 -21.23 -9.15 2.40
N ASP A 131 -21.47 -9.42 1.13
CA ASP A 131 -21.71 -10.76 0.58
C ASP A 131 -20.38 -11.48 0.28
N CYS A 132 -19.33 -10.71 -0.05
CA CYS A 132 -17.98 -11.20 -0.31
C CYS A 132 -16.95 -10.33 0.41
N ILE A 133 -15.96 -10.95 1.04
CA ILE A 133 -14.88 -10.28 1.77
C ILE A 133 -13.56 -10.58 1.08
N VAL A 134 -12.80 -9.54 0.76
CA VAL A 134 -11.47 -9.65 0.15
C VAL A 134 -10.44 -9.00 1.07
N ALA A 135 -9.41 -9.74 1.45
CA ALA A 135 -8.23 -9.23 2.13
C ALA A 135 -7.09 -9.02 1.12
N ILE A 136 -6.31 -7.94 1.28
CA ILE A 136 -5.21 -7.64 0.35
C ILE A 136 -3.91 -8.41 0.65
N SER A 137 -3.88 -9.20 1.73
CA SER A 137 -2.78 -10.09 2.12
C SER A 137 -3.29 -11.22 3.02
N LYS A 138 -2.50 -12.29 3.17
CA LYS A 138 -2.77 -13.36 4.16
C LYS A 138 -2.75 -12.80 5.58
N TYR A 139 -1.84 -11.87 5.83
CA TYR A 139 -1.76 -11.18 7.11
C TYR A 139 -3.09 -10.49 7.46
N VAL A 140 -3.67 -9.70 6.54
CA VAL A 140 -4.96 -9.02 6.75
C VAL A 140 -6.10 -10.03 6.91
N LYS A 141 -6.07 -11.15 6.18
CA LYS A 141 -7.02 -12.25 6.38
C LYS A 141 -6.95 -12.77 7.82
N ASN A 142 -5.75 -13.08 8.33
CA ASN A 142 -5.56 -13.60 9.69
C ASN A 142 -6.01 -12.57 10.75
N ASP A 143 -5.71 -11.27 10.56
CA ASP A 143 -6.19 -10.20 11.44
C ASP A 143 -7.74 -10.15 11.48
N LEU A 144 -8.41 -10.33 10.33
CA LEU A 144 -9.87 -10.40 10.28
C LEU A 144 -10.42 -11.62 11.02
N GLU A 145 -9.85 -12.80 10.79
CA GLU A 145 -10.26 -14.04 11.46
C GLU A 145 -10.07 -13.97 12.98
N GLN A 146 -9.06 -13.24 13.45
CA GLN A 146 -8.77 -13.07 14.86
C GLN A 146 -9.67 -12.04 15.57
N HIS A 147 -10.07 -10.97 14.86
CA HIS A 147 -10.69 -9.80 15.51
C HIS A 147 -12.16 -9.56 15.12
N CYS A 148 -12.70 -10.29 14.13
CA CYS A 148 -14.05 -10.07 13.61
C CYS A 148 -14.86 -11.38 13.56
N ASP A 149 -16.17 -11.24 13.73
CA ASP A 149 -17.11 -12.34 13.46
C ASP A 149 -17.47 -12.37 11.97
N LEU A 150 -16.95 -13.33 11.25
CA LEU A 150 -17.17 -13.48 9.81
C LEU A 150 -18.49 -14.17 9.47
N ARG A 151 -19.19 -14.75 10.46
CA ARG A 151 -20.45 -15.48 10.27
C ARG A 151 -20.37 -16.58 9.21
N GLY A 152 -19.23 -17.26 9.15
CA GLY A 152 -18.98 -18.31 8.17
C GLY A 152 -18.71 -17.83 6.74
N LYS A 153 -18.62 -16.51 6.48
CA LYS A 153 -18.28 -15.98 5.15
C LYS A 153 -16.81 -16.26 4.84
N PRO A 154 -16.48 -16.77 3.64
CA PRO A 154 -15.11 -16.96 3.22
C PRO A 154 -14.41 -15.61 3.00
N ILE A 155 -13.11 -15.56 3.31
CA ILE A 155 -12.25 -14.44 2.94
C ILE A 155 -11.39 -14.85 1.76
N HIS A 156 -11.51 -14.13 0.66
CA HIS A 156 -10.64 -14.27 -0.49
C HIS A 156 -9.41 -13.40 -0.33
N ILE A 157 -8.26 -13.84 -0.85
CA ILE A 157 -7.03 -13.04 -0.84
C ILE A 157 -6.77 -12.57 -2.27
N VAL A 158 -6.73 -11.25 -2.45
CA VAL A 158 -6.34 -10.62 -3.72
C VAL A 158 -5.25 -9.60 -3.43
N TYR A 159 -4.02 -9.94 -3.80
CA TYR A 159 -2.88 -9.04 -3.62
C TYR A 159 -3.00 -7.79 -4.48
N ASN A 160 -2.52 -6.66 -3.96
CA ASN A 160 -2.36 -5.45 -4.76
C ASN A 160 -1.31 -5.66 -5.86
N GLY A 161 -1.44 -4.90 -6.94
CA GLY A 161 -0.43 -4.86 -8.00
C GLY A 161 0.67 -3.85 -7.74
N ASN A 162 1.73 -3.94 -8.51
CA ASN A 162 2.78 -2.93 -8.58
C ASN A 162 2.28 -1.70 -9.34
N ASN A 163 2.57 -0.51 -8.83
CA ASN A 163 2.18 0.75 -9.47
C ASN A 163 3.12 1.17 -10.60
N ILE A 164 4.30 0.54 -10.70
CA ILE A 164 5.33 0.90 -11.67
C ILE A 164 5.32 -0.10 -12.82
N GLU A 165 5.10 0.40 -14.02
CA GLU A 165 5.10 -0.40 -15.25
C GLU A 165 6.51 -0.86 -15.60
N THR A 166 6.63 -2.02 -16.26
CA THR A 166 7.92 -2.60 -16.64
C THR A 166 8.71 -1.69 -17.59
N GLU A 167 8.01 -0.96 -18.45
CA GLU A 167 8.58 0.00 -19.40
C GLU A 167 9.32 1.12 -18.67
N ILE A 168 8.76 1.63 -17.57
CA ILE A 168 9.40 2.63 -16.71
C ILE A 168 10.68 2.06 -16.08
N VAL A 169 10.60 0.85 -15.53
CA VAL A 169 11.78 0.18 -14.94
C VAL A 169 12.90 0.06 -15.97
N ASN A 170 12.57 -0.37 -17.19
CA ASN A 170 13.54 -0.55 -18.28
C ASN A 170 14.17 0.79 -18.72
N GLN A 171 13.37 1.87 -18.77
CA GLN A 171 13.85 3.22 -19.11
C GLN A 171 14.93 3.69 -18.14
N TYR A 172 14.73 3.49 -16.84
CA TYR A 172 15.68 3.92 -15.81
C TYR A 172 16.89 2.98 -15.67
N HIS A 173 16.77 1.72 -16.09
CA HIS A 173 17.92 0.80 -16.16
C HIS A 173 18.86 1.09 -17.33
N SER A 174 18.33 1.46 -18.49
CA SER A 174 19.15 1.80 -19.66
C SER A 174 19.87 3.14 -19.52
N ALA A 175 19.43 3.97 -18.57
CA ALA A 175 20.08 5.24 -18.23
C ALA A 175 21.30 5.06 -17.29
N GLU A 176 22.04 3.93 -17.37
CA GLU A 176 23.31 3.69 -16.65
C GLU A 176 24.38 4.77 -16.86
N ASN A 177 24.10 5.77 -17.68
CA ASN A 177 24.96 6.93 -17.93
C ASN A 177 24.79 8.08 -16.94
N ASN A 178 23.97 7.97 -15.90
CA ASN A 178 23.87 9.00 -14.87
C ASN A 178 25.03 8.86 -13.87
N GLN A 179 26.08 9.62 -14.11
CA GLN A 179 27.37 9.70 -13.41
C GLN A 179 27.30 10.07 -11.90
N HIS A 180 26.15 9.96 -11.28
CA HIS A 180 25.91 10.26 -9.85
C HIS A 180 25.24 9.11 -9.09
N ILE A 181 25.49 7.84 -9.50
CA ILE A 181 25.03 6.69 -8.71
C ILE A 181 25.77 6.72 -7.37
N ARG A 182 25.09 7.15 -6.33
CA ARG A 182 25.60 7.06 -4.96
C ARG A 182 25.46 5.59 -4.52
N LYS A 183 26.48 4.78 -4.78
CA LYS A 183 26.54 3.35 -4.40
C LYS A 183 26.36 3.08 -2.89
N GLN A 184 26.14 4.12 -2.11
CA GLN A 184 26.05 4.06 -0.65
C GLN A 184 24.73 4.67 -0.13
N LEU A 185 23.69 4.78 -0.98
CA LEU A 185 22.43 5.39 -0.59
C LEU A 185 21.42 4.37 -0.06
N LEU A 186 20.97 4.53 1.17
CA LEU A 186 19.76 3.93 1.69
C LEU A 186 18.57 4.82 1.34
N PHE A 187 17.52 4.25 0.79
CA PHE A 187 16.30 4.99 0.43
C PHE A 187 15.07 4.40 1.12
N THR A 188 14.17 5.28 1.52
CA THR A 188 12.83 4.92 1.97
C THR A 188 11.81 5.96 1.53
N ILE A 189 10.56 5.54 1.32
CA ILE A 189 9.46 6.44 0.95
C ILE A 189 8.17 6.03 1.66
N GLY A 190 7.43 7.03 2.11
CA GLY A 190 6.12 6.84 2.74
C GLY A 190 5.74 8.05 3.59
N THR A 191 4.56 8.03 4.18
CA THR A 191 4.15 9.08 5.12
C THR A 191 5.08 9.11 6.33
N VAL A 192 5.71 10.25 6.59
CA VAL A 192 6.69 10.40 7.68
C VAL A 192 5.94 10.55 9.01
N ASN A 193 5.85 9.44 9.76
CA ASN A 193 5.17 9.32 11.05
C ASN A 193 5.70 8.12 11.85
N HIS A 194 5.32 8.00 13.12
CA HIS A 194 5.78 6.93 14.02
C HIS A 194 5.45 5.51 13.49
N LYS A 195 4.32 5.32 12.82
CA LYS A 195 3.96 4.02 12.25
C LYS A 195 4.99 3.50 11.23
N LYS A 196 5.60 4.40 10.46
CA LYS A 196 6.65 4.04 9.50
C LYS A 196 8.01 3.78 10.14
N ASN A 197 8.17 4.17 11.39
CA ASN A 197 9.35 3.85 12.21
C ASN A 197 10.68 4.39 11.63
N PHE A 198 10.62 5.47 10.82
CA PHE A 198 11.81 5.98 10.13
C PHE A 198 12.87 6.55 11.09
N HIS A 199 12.51 6.85 12.34
CA HIS A 199 13.45 7.34 13.33
C HIS A 199 14.53 6.33 13.75
N VAL A 200 14.34 5.03 13.43
CA VAL A 200 15.36 4.00 13.69
C VAL A 200 16.40 3.89 12.58
N LEU A 201 16.16 4.48 11.41
CA LEU A 201 17.06 4.36 10.26
C LEU A 201 18.41 5.08 10.43
N PRO A 202 18.54 6.25 11.09
CA PRO A 202 19.83 6.86 11.36
C PRO A 202 20.81 5.95 12.11
N TYR A 203 20.33 5.00 12.93
CA TYR A 203 21.18 4.04 13.62
C TYR A 203 21.98 3.15 12.66
N LEU A 204 21.43 2.86 11.46
CA LEU A 204 22.11 2.05 10.43
C LEU A 204 23.34 2.73 9.84
N LEU A 205 23.48 4.05 10.00
CA LEU A 205 24.61 4.82 9.45
C LEU A 205 25.85 4.82 10.36
N VAL A 206 25.73 4.29 11.56
CA VAL A 206 26.84 4.28 12.53
C VAL A 206 27.91 3.27 12.09
N GLY A 207 29.17 3.75 11.95
CA GLY A 207 30.32 2.91 11.61
C GLY A 207 30.46 2.54 10.12
N ASN A 208 29.80 3.27 9.24
CA ASN A 208 29.93 3.14 7.79
C ASN A 208 29.73 4.51 7.11
N ASP A 209 29.87 4.58 5.79
CA ASP A 209 29.75 5.81 5.00
C ASP A 209 28.43 5.91 4.21
N LEU A 210 27.38 5.16 4.63
CA LEU A 210 26.08 5.20 3.99
C LEU A 210 25.38 6.54 4.22
N GLU A 211 24.63 6.98 3.20
CA GLU A 211 23.70 8.10 3.27
C GLU A 211 22.26 7.58 3.36
N LEU A 212 21.35 8.36 3.92
CA LEU A 212 19.94 8.03 4.06
C LEU A 212 19.05 9.12 3.47
N VAL A 213 18.19 8.76 2.54
CA VAL A 213 17.12 9.62 2.04
C VAL A 213 15.76 9.07 2.45
N ILE A 214 14.99 9.93 3.13
CA ILE A 214 13.61 9.66 3.56
C ILE A 214 12.69 10.59 2.78
N SER A 215 11.80 10.03 1.96
CA SER A 215 10.86 10.81 1.15
C SER A 215 9.42 10.60 1.58
N GLY A 216 8.62 11.67 1.50
CA GLY A 216 7.17 11.62 1.74
C GLY A 216 6.62 12.76 2.57
N VAL A 217 5.30 12.80 2.69
CA VAL A 217 4.61 13.85 3.43
C VAL A 217 4.81 13.66 4.94
N VAL A 218 5.29 14.70 5.62
CA VAL A 218 5.32 14.73 7.09
C VAL A 218 3.90 15.05 7.58
N ASN A 219 3.20 14.05 8.10
CA ASN A 219 1.84 14.23 8.60
C ASN A 219 1.74 14.19 10.13
N GLU A 220 2.88 14.01 10.81
CA GLU A 220 3.00 14.04 12.26
C GLU A 220 3.97 15.15 12.67
N ILE A 221 3.43 16.17 13.32
CA ILE A 221 4.16 17.39 13.66
C ILE A 221 5.39 17.06 14.52
N GLY A 222 6.58 17.46 14.06
CA GLY A 222 7.84 17.32 14.76
C GLY A 222 8.51 15.95 14.66
N TYR A 223 7.89 14.97 14.00
CA TYR A 223 8.50 13.66 13.81
C TYR A 223 9.75 13.70 12.91
N ASP A 224 9.74 14.55 11.89
CA ASP A 224 10.92 14.85 11.07
C ASP A 224 12.08 15.40 11.90
N LYS A 225 11.79 16.35 12.79
CA LYS A 225 12.78 16.92 13.72
C LYS A 225 13.32 15.89 14.70
N TYR A 226 12.45 14.97 15.14
CA TYR A 226 12.84 13.85 15.99
C TYR A 226 13.84 12.93 15.28
N ILE A 227 13.60 12.56 14.03
CA ILE A 227 14.56 11.78 13.22
C ILE A 227 15.91 12.50 13.11
N LEU A 228 15.90 13.80 12.79
CA LEU A 228 17.12 14.60 12.66
C LEU A 228 17.84 14.80 13.99
N SER A 229 17.13 14.84 15.14
CA SER A 229 17.77 14.91 16.46
C SER A 229 18.55 13.63 16.77
N ILE A 230 18.00 12.46 16.44
CA ILE A 230 18.71 11.18 16.56
C ILE A 230 19.95 11.16 15.67
N ALA A 231 19.83 11.59 14.41
CA ALA A 231 20.97 11.68 13.51
C ALA A 231 22.09 12.60 14.04
N LYS A 232 21.71 13.72 14.66
CA LYS A 232 22.65 14.66 15.30
C LYS A 232 23.35 14.02 16.50
N GLU A 233 22.64 13.34 17.37
CA GLU A 233 23.20 12.64 18.53
C GLU A 233 24.21 11.57 18.14
N LEU A 234 23.99 10.93 16.99
CA LEU A 234 24.86 9.89 16.43
C LEU A 234 26.05 10.45 15.62
N GLY A 235 26.10 11.76 15.36
CA GLY A 235 27.13 12.39 14.52
C GLY A 235 27.00 12.04 13.03
N VAL A 236 25.79 11.76 12.54
CA VAL A 236 25.49 11.36 11.15
C VAL A 236 24.51 12.30 10.45
N LEU A 237 24.26 13.48 11.02
CA LEU A 237 23.25 14.42 10.54
C LEU A 237 23.49 14.86 9.08
N ASP A 238 24.73 15.05 8.69
CA ASP A 238 25.16 15.44 7.34
C ASP A 238 24.87 14.39 6.26
N ARG A 239 24.56 13.15 6.69
CA ARG A 239 24.24 12.02 5.83
C ARG A 239 22.75 11.64 5.81
N VAL A 240 21.88 12.41 6.48
CA VAL A 240 20.43 12.16 6.53
C VAL A 240 19.68 13.29 5.87
N VAL A 241 18.90 12.97 4.85
CA VAL A 241 18.06 13.94 4.13
C VAL A 241 16.59 13.51 4.21
N ILE A 242 15.73 14.44 4.65
CA ILE A 242 14.27 14.31 4.57
C ILE A 242 13.79 15.26 3.48
N THR A 243 13.36 14.72 2.34
CA THR A 243 13.05 15.53 1.15
C THR A 243 11.66 16.17 1.19
N GLY A 244 10.76 15.67 2.03
CA GLY A 244 9.33 15.89 1.83
C GLY A 244 8.77 15.09 0.65
N PRO A 245 7.60 15.49 0.10
CA PRO A 245 7.02 14.83 -1.08
C PRO A 245 7.94 15.01 -2.30
N ILE A 246 8.04 13.95 -3.09
CA ILE A 246 8.79 13.89 -4.34
C ILE A 246 7.87 13.56 -5.51
N THR A 247 8.30 13.86 -6.72
CA THR A 247 7.63 13.46 -7.96
C THR A 247 7.82 11.96 -8.23
N GLU A 248 7.00 11.40 -9.13
CA GLU A 248 7.18 10.01 -9.57
C GLU A 248 8.55 9.81 -10.24
N GLU A 249 9.01 10.79 -11.02
CA GLU A 249 10.32 10.74 -11.67
C GLU A 249 11.46 10.69 -10.65
N GLU A 250 11.45 11.56 -9.64
CA GLU A 250 12.42 11.52 -8.54
C GLU A 250 12.38 10.20 -7.78
N LYS A 251 11.18 9.65 -7.54
CA LYS A 251 11.02 8.33 -6.93
C LYS A 251 11.72 7.25 -7.77
N TYR A 252 11.53 7.24 -9.08
CA TYR A 252 12.18 6.27 -9.97
C TYR A 252 13.70 6.44 -9.98
N GLN A 253 14.19 7.69 -9.95
CA GLN A 253 15.63 7.96 -9.83
C GLN A 253 16.20 7.42 -8.52
N TYR A 254 15.54 7.66 -7.38
CA TYR A 254 15.98 7.10 -6.10
C TYR A 254 15.92 5.57 -6.11
N LEU A 255 14.83 4.97 -6.57
CA LEU A 255 14.69 3.52 -6.65
C LEU A 255 15.72 2.88 -7.59
N SER A 256 16.02 3.50 -8.73
CA SER A 256 17.04 2.95 -9.66
C SER A 256 18.46 3.07 -9.14
N ASN A 257 18.75 4.05 -8.27
CA ASN A 257 20.12 4.40 -7.85
C ASN A 257 20.46 4.05 -6.40
N CYS A 258 19.48 3.71 -5.54
CA CYS A 258 19.81 3.33 -4.17
C CYS A 258 20.56 2.00 -4.11
N ALA A 259 21.46 1.86 -3.12
CA ALA A 259 22.11 0.60 -2.79
C ALA A 259 21.13 -0.40 -2.18
N MET A 260 20.22 0.10 -1.34
CA MET A 260 19.20 -0.71 -0.67
C MET A 260 17.99 0.16 -0.32
N PHE A 261 16.81 -0.42 -0.49
CA PHE A 261 15.57 0.16 0.02
C PHE A 261 15.31 -0.35 1.44
N VAL A 262 15.04 0.55 2.39
CA VAL A 262 14.88 0.19 3.81
C VAL A 262 13.49 0.56 4.30
N PHE A 263 12.76 -0.40 4.94
CA PHE A 263 11.37 -0.16 5.31
C PHE A 263 11.02 -0.81 6.66
N PRO A 264 11.32 -0.11 7.79
CA PRO A 264 11.17 -0.64 9.15
C PRO A 264 9.76 -0.46 9.72
N SER A 265 8.73 -0.37 8.89
CA SER A 265 7.36 -0.03 9.29
C SER A 265 6.83 -0.98 10.37
N ILE A 266 6.11 -0.42 11.35
CA ILE A 266 5.47 -1.18 12.43
C ILE A 266 4.20 -1.86 11.95
N ALA A 267 3.46 -1.21 11.05
CA ALA A 267 2.16 -1.72 10.60
C ALA A 267 1.85 -1.36 9.15
N GLU A 268 1.68 -2.39 8.33
CA GLU A 268 1.28 -2.30 6.93
C GLU A 268 0.17 -3.32 6.62
N GLY A 269 -0.68 -2.98 5.67
CA GLY A 269 -1.62 -3.94 5.11
C GLY A 269 -1.06 -4.68 3.90
N PHE A 270 -0.08 -4.03 3.18
CA PHE A 270 0.54 -4.59 2.00
C PHE A 270 2.02 -4.16 1.85
N GLY A 271 2.32 -2.86 1.76
CA GLY A 271 3.68 -2.40 1.54
C GLY A 271 4.00 -2.14 0.06
N LEU A 272 3.15 -1.39 -0.64
CA LEU A 272 3.38 -1.01 -2.05
C LEU A 272 4.81 -0.51 -2.32
N PRO A 273 5.44 0.35 -1.50
CA PRO A 273 6.81 0.81 -1.75
C PRO A 273 7.85 -0.31 -1.79
N VAL A 274 7.59 -1.43 -1.10
CA VAL A 274 8.50 -2.59 -1.11
C VAL A 274 8.51 -3.24 -2.49
N ILE A 275 7.33 -3.56 -3.05
CA ILE A 275 7.26 -4.16 -4.40
C ILE A 275 7.71 -3.19 -5.49
N GLU A 276 7.49 -1.89 -5.30
CA GLU A 276 8.01 -0.84 -6.18
C GLU A 276 9.55 -0.89 -6.21
N ALA A 277 10.22 -0.94 -5.07
CA ALA A 277 11.68 -1.08 -5.00
C ALA A 277 12.17 -2.41 -5.59
N MET A 278 11.48 -3.50 -5.28
CA MET A 278 11.83 -4.83 -5.80
C MET A 278 11.67 -4.92 -7.33
N SER A 279 10.74 -4.16 -7.94
CA SER A 279 10.61 -4.12 -9.40
C SER A 279 11.82 -3.50 -10.09
N PHE A 280 12.55 -2.61 -9.42
CA PHE A 280 13.87 -2.12 -9.87
C PHE A 280 15.01 -3.12 -9.57
N GLY A 281 14.72 -4.30 -9.02
CA GLY A 281 15.72 -5.30 -8.64
C GLY A 281 16.51 -4.90 -7.39
N LYS A 282 16.00 -3.97 -6.59
CA LYS A 282 16.70 -3.48 -5.39
C LYS A 282 16.56 -4.45 -4.24
N LYS A 283 17.66 -4.67 -3.55
CA LYS A 283 17.66 -5.33 -2.24
C LYS A 283 16.81 -4.52 -1.29
N VAL A 284 15.95 -5.19 -0.54
CA VAL A 284 15.06 -4.55 0.43
C VAL A 284 15.37 -5.08 1.84
N LEU A 285 15.43 -4.16 2.83
CA LEU A 285 15.62 -4.48 4.24
C LEU A 285 14.37 -4.06 5.00
N LEU A 286 13.63 -5.00 5.53
CA LEU A 286 12.29 -4.83 6.07
C LEU A 286 12.25 -5.19 7.55
N SER A 287 11.29 -4.64 8.30
CA SER A 287 10.92 -5.22 9.59
C SER A 287 10.17 -6.54 9.38
N THR A 288 10.12 -7.37 10.41
CA THR A 288 9.34 -8.62 10.43
C THR A 288 7.86 -8.39 10.78
N ASN A 289 7.41 -7.13 10.79
CA ASN A 289 6.07 -6.78 11.21
C ASN A 289 5.02 -6.99 10.11
N THR A 290 3.84 -7.43 10.52
CA THR A 290 2.62 -7.47 9.71
C THR A 290 2.77 -8.26 8.40
N CYS A 291 2.39 -7.68 7.26
CA CYS A 291 2.46 -8.32 5.96
C CYS A 291 3.87 -8.27 5.32
N LEU A 292 4.83 -7.55 5.88
CA LEU A 292 6.13 -7.33 5.22
C LEU A 292 6.91 -8.62 4.93
N PRO A 293 6.94 -9.64 5.83
CA PRO A 293 7.55 -10.94 5.51
C PRO A 293 6.86 -11.65 4.33
N GLU A 294 5.54 -11.56 4.24
CA GLU A 294 4.76 -12.14 3.14
C GLU A 294 5.06 -11.46 1.80
N ILE A 295 5.14 -10.12 1.80
CA ILE A 295 5.35 -9.33 0.58
C ILE A 295 6.81 -9.37 0.12
N GLY A 296 7.77 -9.31 1.05
CA GLY A 296 9.19 -9.41 0.74
C GLY A 296 9.62 -10.83 0.32
N GLY A 297 8.97 -11.85 0.91
CA GLY A 297 9.26 -13.26 0.65
C GLY A 297 10.73 -13.61 0.92
N GLU A 298 11.24 -14.58 0.19
CA GLU A 298 12.64 -15.04 0.29
C GLU A 298 13.66 -14.09 -0.39
N GLU A 299 13.16 -13.08 -1.10
CA GLU A 299 13.99 -12.11 -1.80
C GLU A 299 14.28 -10.84 -0.98
N ALA A 300 13.72 -10.73 0.22
CA ALA A 300 13.96 -9.64 1.15
C ALA A 300 14.94 -10.03 2.27
N PHE A 301 15.60 -9.03 2.83
CA PHE A 301 16.31 -9.13 4.10
C PHE A 301 15.42 -8.58 5.21
N PHE A 302 15.58 -9.11 6.42
CA PHE A 302 14.74 -8.74 7.56
C PHE A 302 15.58 -8.27 8.75
N LEU A 303 15.03 -7.28 9.47
CA LEU A 303 15.51 -6.81 10.75
C LEU A 303 14.80 -7.61 11.86
N ASP A 304 15.53 -8.38 12.65
CA ASP A 304 14.96 -9.12 13.79
C ASP A 304 14.49 -8.18 14.91
N SER A 305 15.07 -6.98 14.99
CA SER A 305 14.69 -5.94 15.93
C SER A 305 14.90 -4.54 15.33
N THR A 306 14.17 -3.56 15.82
CA THR A 306 14.38 -2.13 15.52
C THR A 306 14.90 -1.35 16.73
N GLU A 307 15.32 -2.05 17.79
CA GLU A 307 15.93 -1.46 18.96
C GLU A 307 17.28 -0.81 18.63
N LYS A 308 17.60 0.30 19.31
CA LYS A 308 18.78 1.14 19.05
C LYS A 308 20.08 0.34 18.91
N ASP A 309 20.40 -0.48 19.91
CA ASP A 309 21.67 -1.20 19.96
C ASP A 309 21.78 -2.26 18.87
N TYR A 310 20.66 -2.94 18.57
CA TYR A 310 20.59 -3.89 17.46
C TYR A 310 20.85 -3.17 16.13
N MET A 311 20.15 -2.06 15.86
CA MET A 311 20.28 -1.29 14.61
C MET A 311 21.70 -0.72 14.42
N ILE A 312 22.34 -0.22 15.49
CA ILE A 312 23.73 0.24 15.46
C ILE A 312 24.68 -0.91 15.11
N ASN A 313 24.54 -2.06 15.76
CA ASN A 313 25.36 -3.23 15.47
C ASN A 313 25.14 -3.75 14.05
N PHE A 314 23.88 -3.75 13.60
CA PHE A 314 23.55 -4.14 12.23
C PHE A 314 24.20 -3.20 11.20
N GLY A 315 24.15 -1.88 11.45
CA GLY A 315 24.84 -0.88 10.61
C GLY A 315 26.36 -1.09 10.56
N LYS A 316 26.99 -1.37 11.70
CA LYS A 316 28.44 -1.57 11.80
C LYS A 316 28.94 -2.85 11.11
N PHE A 317 28.24 -3.95 11.25
CA PHE A 317 28.81 -5.27 10.96
C PHE A 317 28.09 -6.04 9.85
N HIS A 318 26.84 -5.69 9.51
CA HIS A 318 26.01 -6.52 8.63
C HIS A 318 25.57 -5.81 7.35
N ILE A 319 25.17 -4.54 7.41
CA ILE A 319 24.49 -3.87 6.29
C ILE A 319 25.39 -3.84 5.02
N MET A 320 26.67 -3.55 5.18
CA MET A 320 27.61 -3.51 4.03
C MET A 320 27.79 -4.89 3.39
N ASN A 321 27.77 -5.96 4.19
CA ASN A 321 27.83 -7.33 3.68
C ASN A 321 26.59 -7.67 2.85
N LEU A 322 25.39 -7.20 3.29
CA LEU A 322 24.16 -7.37 2.52
C LEU A 322 24.19 -6.57 1.21
N ILE A 323 24.61 -5.30 1.26
CA ILE A 323 24.72 -4.46 0.06
C ILE A 323 25.66 -5.10 -0.95
N ASN A 324 26.83 -5.59 -0.53
CA ASN A 324 27.86 -6.18 -1.37
C ASN A 324 27.65 -7.69 -1.66
N SER A 325 26.60 -8.31 -1.11
CA SER A 325 26.29 -9.71 -1.40
C SER A 325 25.97 -9.94 -2.86
N THR A 326 25.95 -11.20 -3.29
CA THR A 326 25.65 -11.62 -4.67
C THR A 326 24.47 -10.84 -5.25
N ASP A 327 24.56 -10.44 -6.50
CA ASP A 327 23.48 -9.79 -7.22
C ASP A 327 22.32 -10.78 -7.41
N ARG A 328 21.15 -10.41 -6.89
CA ARG A 328 19.89 -11.14 -7.01
C ARG A 328 18.82 -10.33 -7.74
N SER A 329 19.21 -9.26 -8.44
CA SER A 329 18.27 -8.32 -9.06
C SER A 329 17.24 -9.00 -9.96
N SER A 330 17.63 -10.01 -10.74
CA SER A 330 16.72 -10.77 -11.59
C SER A 330 15.68 -11.58 -10.81
N HIS A 331 16.07 -12.20 -9.70
CA HIS A 331 15.17 -12.96 -8.82
C HIS A 331 14.20 -12.01 -8.10
N ILE A 332 14.73 -10.89 -7.58
CA ILE A 332 13.93 -9.84 -6.92
C ILE A 332 12.88 -9.28 -7.87
N LYS A 333 13.26 -8.95 -9.12
CA LYS A 333 12.30 -8.48 -10.15
C LYS A 333 11.24 -9.54 -10.46
N LYS A 334 11.64 -10.80 -10.61
CA LYS A 334 10.72 -11.92 -10.85
C LYS A 334 9.71 -12.06 -9.71
N TRP A 335 10.18 -11.92 -8.47
CA TRP A 335 9.29 -11.92 -7.29
C TRP A 335 8.29 -10.76 -7.34
N ALA A 336 8.77 -9.52 -7.56
CA ALA A 336 7.90 -8.35 -7.68
C ALA A 336 6.88 -8.48 -8.81
N GLY A 337 7.23 -9.15 -9.92
CA GLY A 337 6.35 -9.40 -11.07
C GLY A 337 5.13 -10.27 -10.78
N GLN A 338 5.08 -10.97 -9.62
CA GLN A 338 3.88 -11.69 -9.19
C GLN A 338 2.75 -10.75 -8.73
N PHE A 339 3.07 -9.52 -8.39
CA PHE A 339 2.13 -8.52 -7.93
C PHE A 339 1.68 -7.65 -9.11
N SER A 340 0.53 -7.97 -9.69
CA SER A 340 0.03 -7.32 -10.91
C SER A 340 -1.42 -6.86 -10.73
N TRP A 341 -1.69 -5.60 -11.08
CA TRP A 341 -3.06 -5.08 -11.09
C TRP A 341 -3.96 -5.79 -12.10
N ASP A 342 -3.41 -6.23 -13.23
CA ASP A 342 -4.17 -7.02 -14.21
C ASP A 342 -4.57 -8.39 -13.64
N MET A 343 -3.68 -9.04 -12.88
CA MET A 343 -4.02 -10.29 -12.19
C MET A 343 -5.06 -10.05 -11.08
N ALA A 344 -4.88 -9.00 -10.30
CA ALA A 344 -5.85 -8.59 -9.28
C ALA A 344 -7.23 -8.33 -9.91
N ALA A 345 -7.28 -7.56 -11.00
CA ALA A 345 -8.53 -7.25 -11.69
C ALA A 345 -9.24 -8.51 -12.19
N LYS A 346 -8.52 -9.48 -12.77
CA LYS A 346 -9.09 -10.77 -13.20
C LYS A 346 -9.67 -11.56 -12.02
N GLN A 347 -8.98 -11.57 -10.87
CA GLN A 347 -9.50 -12.21 -9.65
C GLN A 347 -10.76 -11.50 -9.14
N TYR A 348 -10.79 -10.17 -9.15
CA TYR A 348 -11.99 -9.41 -8.77
C TYR A 348 -13.16 -9.67 -9.73
N TRP A 349 -12.91 -9.77 -11.03
CA TRP A 349 -13.95 -10.13 -12.01
C TRP A 349 -14.54 -11.51 -11.72
N ASN A 350 -13.72 -12.50 -11.42
CA ASN A 350 -14.19 -13.84 -11.03
C ASN A 350 -15.07 -13.79 -9.77
N LEU A 351 -14.63 -13.01 -8.75
CA LEU A 351 -15.40 -12.83 -7.52
C LEU A 351 -16.73 -12.09 -7.77
N TYR A 352 -16.75 -11.09 -8.66
CA TYR A 352 -18.01 -10.44 -9.05
C TYR A 352 -19.00 -11.43 -9.65
N GLU A 353 -18.54 -12.27 -10.57
CA GLU A 353 -19.39 -13.30 -11.17
C GLU A 353 -19.88 -14.33 -10.14
N GLU A 354 -19.00 -14.75 -9.22
CA GLU A 354 -19.36 -15.68 -8.15
C GLU A 354 -20.45 -15.13 -7.24
N VAL A 355 -20.34 -13.88 -6.83
CA VAL A 355 -21.29 -13.20 -5.95
C VAL A 355 -22.63 -12.95 -6.63
N LEU A 356 -22.65 -12.82 -7.96
CA LEU A 356 -23.83 -12.49 -8.76
C LEU A 356 -24.60 -13.73 -9.27
N LYS A 357 -24.00 -14.92 -9.17
CA LYS A 357 -24.66 -16.21 -9.43
C LYS A 357 -25.46 -16.65 -8.22
#